data_16b3105b0be3247d60ea685e0e198970
#
_entry.id   16b3105b0be3247d60ea685e0e198970
#
_cell.length_a   1.000
_cell.length_b   1.000
_cell.length_c   1.000
_cell.angle_alpha   90.00
_cell.angle_beta   90.00
_cell.angle_gamma   90.00
#
_symmetry.space_group_name_H-M   'P 1'
#
loop_
_entity.id
_entity.type
_entity.pdbx_description
1 polymer ?
#
loop_
_entity_poly.entity_id
_entity_poly.type
_entity_poly.pdbx_seq_one_letter_code
_entity_poly.pdbx_strand_id
1 'polypeptide(L)'
;MAQNGTVKGFCVLLVVLGGLVLAGPAARAGEGAEVRGIIQKVEELRGLRTGHPLAVSTLDAVAMRGVVARLLERERGSETEAGWDDALHLLGVLRPGQRLAQVERGALAGQVAGLYVPRTRRLYVLGSGGSAPRAVVAHEVVHALQDAHFQLTRGPLAPRPRDHDGELAAQALVEGDATDVQSRYVASLSPLDLVGELGRTLGALPGGASAKTAPFLERQLLFPYTAGLRFVRALRARGGQRLLDRAFRNPPRTTAAVLDPARYLAGDPPPQAVRLPAGSYRFATSFGAEDLVALTGEGSLGRFWLGGRMGVGRRGLDMRLATRGAASVAAALRRALPASAAIVFHGRLVCVRIALDKASVRGVSCR
;
A
#
# COMPACT_ATOMS: atom_id res chain seq x y z
N MET A 1 -32.84 -7.27 -9.56
CA MET A 1 -31.55 -7.95 -9.85
C MET A 1 -30.44 -7.11 -9.25
N ALA A 2 -30.01 -7.48 -8.06
CA ALA A 2 -28.96 -6.77 -7.32
C ALA A 2 -27.60 -7.19 -7.89
N GLN A 3 -26.89 -6.25 -8.51
CA GLN A 3 -25.50 -6.43 -8.90
C GLN A 3 -24.67 -6.52 -7.63
N ASN A 4 -24.17 -7.72 -7.35
CA ASN A 4 -23.15 -7.97 -6.35
C ASN A 4 -21.88 -7.19 -6.73
N GLY A 5 -21.73 -6.00 -6.17
CA GLY A 5 -20.48 -5.27 -6.17
C GLY A 5 -19.44 -6.10 -5.45
N THR A 6 -18.51 -6.68 -6.20
CA THR A 6 -17.35 -7.39 -5.66
C THR A 6 -16.54 -6.38 -4.88
N VAL A 7 -16.61 -6.46 -3.57
CA VAL A 7 -15.77 -5.68 -2.65
C VAL A 7 -14.34 -6.10 -2.92
N LYS A 8 -13.56 -5.23 -3.55
CA LYS A 8 -12.12 -5.42 -3.69
C LYS A 8 -11.55 -5.52 -2.30
N GLY A 9 -11.06 -6.69 -1.97
CA GLY A 9 -10.45 -6.95 -0.68
C GLY A 9 -9.24 -6.05 -0.53
N PHE A 10 -9.14 -5.42 0.62
CA PHE A 10 -7.92 -4.84 1.13
C PHE A 10 -6.91 -5.98 1.20
N CYS A 11 -6.16 -6.22 0.13
CA CYS A 11 -4.99 -7.07 0.20
C CYS A 11 -3.96 -6.23 0.93
N VAL A 12 -3.85 -6.46 2.22
CA VAL A 12 -2.73 -5.97 3.02
C VAL A 12 -1.50 -6.63 2.43
N LEU A 13 -0.83 -5.90 1.56
CA LEU A 13 0.43 -6.33 0.94
C LEU A 13 1.50 -6.24 2.02
N LEU A 14 1.63 -7.30 2.80
CA LEU A 14 2.66 -7.40 3.82
C LEU A 14 3.98 -7.71 3.17
N VAL A 15 4.79 -6.70 2.92
CA VAL A 15 6.22 -6.86 2.69
C VAL A 15 6.89 -7.01 4.05
N VAL A 16 6.90 -8.21 4.58
CA VAL A 16 7.84 -8.57 5.63
C VAL A 16 9.09 -9.11 4.96
N LEU A 17 10.16 -8.37 5.05
CA LEU A 17 11.52 -8.84 4.73
C LEU A 17 11.85 -10.03 5.62
N GLY A 18 11.71 -11.22 5.09
CA GLY A 18 11.97 -12.43 5.86
C GLY A 18 12.18 -13.67 4.99
N GLY A 19 13.31 -14.34 5.15
CA GLY A 19 13.84 -15.41 4.35
C GLY A 19 13.36 -16.82 4.62
N LEU A 20 13.87 -17.70 3.82
CA LEU A 20 13.62 -19.12 3.70
C LEU A 20 13.96 -19.88 5.00
N VAL A 21 13.01 -20.59 5.59
CA VAL A 21 13.22 -21.59 6.64
C VAL A 21 12.79 -22.96 6.12
N LEU A 22 13.69 -23.93 6.19
CA LEU A 22 13.45 -25.33 5.86
C LEU A 22 12.49 -25.96 6.87
N ALA A 23 11.59 -26.78 6.38
CA ALA A 23 10.49 -27.39 7.10
C ALA A 23 10.92 -28.36 8.21
N GLY A 24 10.24 -28.32 9.35
CA GLY A 24 10.24 -29.33 10.41
C GLY A 24 8.87 -29.46 11.08
N PRO A 25 8.54 -30.55 11.74
CA PRO A 25 7.17 -30.97 12.02
C PRO A 25 6.55 -30.37 13.28
N ALA A 26 5.23 -30.26 13.24
CA ALA A 26 4.22 -30.16 14.32
C ALA A 26 4.36 -29.02 15.37
N ALA A 27 3.27 -28.23 15.42
CA ALA A 27 3.01 -27.22 16.45
C ALA A 27 3.18 -27.78 17.88
N ARG A 28 4.01 -27.15 18.70
CA ARG A 28 4.19 -27.47 20.12
C ARG A 28 3.29 -26.59 20.99
N ALA A 29 2.84 -27.12 22.11
CA ALA A 29 1.99 -26.43 23.10
C ALA A 29 2.52 -25.05 23.56
N GLY A 30 3.82 -24.77 23.41
CA GLY A 30 4.45 -23.50 23.71
C GLY A 30 4.15 -22.35 22.74
N GLU A 31 3.91 -22.64 21.45
CA GLU A 31 3.65 -21.60 20.42
C GLU A 31 2.36 -20.81 20.68
N GLY A 32 1.31 -21.49 21.15
CA GLY A 32 0.06 -20.84 21.53
C GLY A 32 0.18 -19.91 22.73
N ALA A 33 1.09 -20.20 23.68
CA ALA A 33 1.36 -19.33 24.82
C ALA A 33 2.16 -18.10 24.39
N GLU A 34 3.14 -18.26 23.51
CA GLU A 34 3.94 -17.17 22.95
C GLU A 34 3.06 -16.18 22.17
N VAL A 35 2.21 -16.67 21.27
CA VAL A 35 1.29 -15.81 20.49
C VAL A 35 0.33 -15.07 21.43
N ARG A 36 -0.19 -15.70 22.48
CA ARG A 36 -1.04 -15.01 23.47
C ARG A 36 -0.28 -13.88 24.18
N GLY A 37 0.98 -14.09 24.54
CA GLY A 37 1.83 -13.04 25.13
C GLY A 37 2.06 -11.87 24.18
N ILE A 38 2.27 -12.15 22.90
CA ILE A 38 2.40 -11.10 21.87
C ILE A 38 1.08 -10.32 21.75
N ILE A 39 -0.08 -11.00 21.67
CA ILE A 39 -1.40 -10.35 21.59
C ILE A 39 -1.58 -9.39 22.77
N GLN A 40 -1.36 -9.87 24.00
CA GLN A 40 -1.50 -9.05 25.21
C GLN A 40 -0.60 -7.81 25.19
N LYS A 41 0.67 -7.98 24.78
CA LYS A 41 1.61 -6.88 24.68
C LYS A 41 1.23 -5.86 23.61
N VAL A 42 0.77 -6.31 22.45
CA VAL A 42 0.30 -5.45 21.36
C VAL A 42 -0.96 -4.69 21.76
N GLU A 43 -1.91 -5.33 22.44
CA GLU A 43 -3.09 -4.68 23.01
C GLU A 43 -2.72 -3.53 23.96
N GLU A 44 -1.75 -3.79 24.85
CA GLU A 44 -1.22 -2.76 25.77
C GLU A 44 -0.59 -1.59 25.00
N LEU A 45 0.30 -1.89 24.05
CA LEU A 45 1.02 -0.89 23.26
C LEU A 45 0.09 -0.06 22.38
N ARG A 46 -0.94 -0.67 21.78
CA ARG A 46 -1.88 0.01 20.88
C ARG A 46 -3.02 0.68 21.65
N GLY A 47 -3.34 0.23 22.85
CA GLY A 47 -4.46 0.72 23.66
C GLY A 47 -5.82 0.26 23.15
N LEU A 48 -5.87 -0.86 22.44
CA LEU A 48 -7.09 -1.48 21.95
C LEU A 48 -7.15 -2.95 22.42
N ARG A 49 -8.33 -3.56 22.36
CA ARG A 49 -8.54 -4.97 22.70
C ARG A 49 -9.17 -5.71 21.53
N THR A 50 -8.83 -6.98 21.34
CA THR A 50 -9.44 -7.81 20.30
C THR A 50 -10.94 -8.04 20.50
N GLY A 51 -11.41 -7.90 21.74
CA GLY A 51 -12.82 -8.13 22.11
C GLY A 51 -13.24 -9.61 22.11
N HIS A 52 -12.65 -10.41 21.25
CA HIS A 52 -12.85 -11.86 21.14
C HIS A 52 -11.50 -12.56 20.94
N PRO A 53 -11.39 -13.85 21.28
CA PRO A 53 -10.17 -14.60 21.00
C PRO A 53 -9.85 -14.57 19.50
N LEU A 54 -8.62 -14.17 19.18
CA LEU A 54 -8.16 -14.16 17.80
C LEU A 54 -7.93 -15.59 17.32
N ALA A 55 -8.57 -15.98 16.23
CA ALA A 55 -8.37 -17.28 15.61
C ALA A 55 -6.98 -17.30 14.93
N VAL A 56 -6.06 -18.08 15.49
CA VAL A 56 -4.69 -18.24 14.94
C VAL A 56 -4.56 -19.60 14.29
N SER A 57 -3.94 -19.63 13.11
CA SER A 57 -3.59 -20.87 12.41
C SER A 57 -2.10 -20.84 12.04
N THR A 58 -1.38 -21.86 12.52
CA THR A 58 0.00 -22.07 12.12
C THR A 58 0.03 -22.85 10.82
N LEU A 59 0.76 -22.36 9.83
CA LEU A 59 0.90 -22.96 8.50
C LEU A 59 2.38 -23.20 8.18
N ASP A 60 2.66 -24.24 7.41
CA ASP A 60 3.96 -24.38 6.76
C ASP A 60 4.09 -23.42 5.55
N ALA A 61 5.28 -23.33 4.98
CA ALA A 61 5.55 -22.43 3.88
C ALA A 61 4.74 -22.74 2.60
N VAL A 62 4.35 -24.01 2.38
CA VAL A 62 3.55 -24.41 1.22
C VAL A 62 2.10 -23.97 1.41
N ALA A 63 1.54 -24.25 2.57
CA ALA A 63 0.19 -23.84 2.92
C ALA A 63 0.03 -22.31 2.97
N MET A 64 1.03 -21.59 3.52
CA MET A 64 1.06 -20.12 3.55
C MET A 64 1.04 -19.55 2.12
N ARG A 65 1.93 -20.04 1.23
CA ARG A 65 1.90 -19.65 -0.19
C ARG A 65 0.55 -19.92 -0.84
N GLY A 66 -0.09 -21.05 -0.51
CA GLY A 66 -1.43 -21.38 -0.98
C GLY A 66 -2.51 -20.40 -0.51
N VAL A 67 -2.43 -19.91 0.73
CA VAL A 67 -3.35 -18.87 1.25
C VAL A 67 -3.14 -17.57 0.50
N VAL A 68 -1.90 -17.10 0.39
CA VAL A 68 -1.55 -15.87 -0.33
C VAL A 68 -1.98 -15.94 -1.80
N ALA A 69 -1.70 -17.05 -2.49
CA ALA A 69 -2.10 -17.23 -3.88
C ALA A 69 -3.61 -17.12 -4.07
N ARG A 70 -4.42 -17.77 -3.21
CA ARG A 70 -5.88 -17.68 -3.27
C ARG A 70 -6.42 -16.27 -3.00
N LEU A 71 -5.77 -15.51 -2.14
CA LEU A 71 -6.16 -14.10 -1.90
C LEU A 71 -5.87 -13.25 -3.13
N LEU A 72 -4.68 -13.37 -3.72
CA LEU A 72 -4.31 -12.67 -4.95
C LEU A 72 -5.16 -13.09 -6.16
N GLU A 73 -5.58 -14.37 -6.26
CA GLU A 73 -6.43 -14.86 -7.35
C GLU A 73 -7.85 -14.30 -7.31
N ARG A 74 -8.41 -14.05 -6.12
CA ARG A 74 -9.72 -13.42 -5.98
C ARG A 74 -9.78 -11.99 -6.49
N GLU A 75 -8.64 -11.34 -6.61
CA GLU A 75 -8.49 -9.98 -7.12
C GLU A 75 -8.19 -9.95 -8.62
N ARG A 76 -7.91 -11.11 -9.23
CA ARG A 76 -7.58 -11.24 -10.66
C ARG A 76 -8.77 -10.99 -11.57
N GLY A 77 -8.44 -10.47 -12.75
CA GLY A 77 -9.37 -10.39 -13.88
C GLY A 77 -10.31 -9.20 -13.83
N SER A 78 -10.07 -8.22 -12.94
CA SER A 78 -10.85 -7.00 -12.95
C SER A 78 -10.40 -6.09 -14.10
N GLU A 79 -11.35 -5.36 -14.72
CA GLU A 79 -11.05 -4.27 -15.69
C GLU A 79 -10.03 -3.27 -15.11
N THR A 80 -9.95 -3.16 -13.79
CA THR A 80 -9.00 -2.32 -13.07
C THR A 80 -7.57 -2.85 -13.14
N GLU A 81 -7.36 -4.17 -13.01
CA GLU A 81 -6.02 -4.77 -13.13
C GLU A 81 -5.45 -4.57 -14.54
N ALA A 82 -6.25 -4.89 -15.57
CA ALA A 82 -5.87 -4.65 -16.95
C ALA A 82 -5.63 -3.16 -17.24
N GLY A 83 -6.41 -2.29 -16.62
CA GLY A 83 -6.24 -0.84 -16.74
C GLY A 83 -4.94 -0.33 -16.14
N TRP A 84 -4.51 -0.90 -14.99
CA TRP A 84 -3.23 -0.60 -14.39
C TRP A 84 -2.06 -1.14 -15.22
N ASP A 85 -2.13 -2.37 -15.73
CA ASP A 85 -1.12 -2.93 -16.62
C ASP A 85 -0.88 -2.00 -17.83
N ASP A 86 -1.96 -1.60 -18.49
CA ASP A 86 -1.89 -0.68 -19.64
C ASP A 86 -1.32 0.70 -19.26
N ALA A 87 -1.75 1.26 -18.14
CA ALA A 87 -1.25 2.55 -17.67
C ALA A 87 0.25 2.49 -17.39
N LEU A 88 0.71 1.46 -16.68
CA LEU A 88 2.11 1.30 -16.30
C LEU A 88 3.01 1.00 -17.50
N HIS A 89 2.51 0.28 -18.52
CA HIS A 89 3.22 0.11 -19.79
C HIS A 89 3.38 1.45 -20.53
N LEU A 90 2.30 2.23 -20.63
CA LEU A 90 2.33 3.54 -21.30
C LEU A 90 3.22 4.54 -20.56
N LEU A 91 3.27 4.49 -19.22
CA LEU A 91 4.16 5.30 -18.40
C LEU A 91 5.63 4.84 -18.46
N GLY A 92 5.93 3.69 -19.07
CA GLY A 92 7.28 3.12 -19.14
C GLY A 92 7.75 2.45 -17.84
N VAL A 93 6.84 2.18 -16.92
CA VAL A 93 7.11 1.51 -15.63
C VAL A 93 7.23 0.00 -15.79
N LEU A 94 6.29 -0.61 -16.52
CA LEU A 94 6.34 -2.03 -16.87
C LEU A 94 7.01 -2.24 -18.23
N ARG A 95 7.80 -3.31 -18.33
CA ARG A 95 8.39 -3.75 -19.61
C ARG A 95 7.33 -4.48 -20.44
N PRO A 96 7.47 -4.52 -21.77
CA PRO A 96 6.60 -5.32 -22.63
C PRO A 96 6.46 -6.76 -22.11
N GLY A 97 5.23 -7.23 -21.99
CA GLY A 97 4.91 -8.58 -21.51
C GLY A 97 4.93 -8.76 -19.98
N GLN A 98 5.39 -7.80 -19.20
CA GLN A 98 5.24 -7.82 -17.73
C GLN A 98 3.81 -7.46 -17.33
N ARG A 99 3.35 -8.00 -16.20
CA ARG A 99 2.10 -7.63 -15.54
C ARG A 99 2.36 -7.20 -14.11
N LEU A 100 1.64 -6.20 -13.64
CA LEU A 100 1.73 -5.71 -12.26
C LEU A 100 1.59 -6.85 -11.26
N ALA A 101 0.58 -7.70 -11.41
CA ALA A 101 0.37 -8.86 -10.54
C ALA A 101 1.52 -9.88 -10.53
N GLN A 102 2.34 -9.96 -11.58
CA GLN A 102 3.55 -10.80 -11.58
C GLN A 102 4.66 -10.16 -10.77
N VAL A 103 4.83 -8.84 -10.89
CA VAL A 103 5.82 -8.08 -10.12
C VAL A 103 5.49 -8.13 -8.63
N GLU A 104 4.23 -7.88 -8.27
CA GLU A 104 3.74 -7.95 -6.89
C GLU A 104 3.92 -9.35 -6.30
N ARG A 105 3.55 -10.40 -7.04
CA ARG A 105 3.79 -11.78 -6.60
C ARG A 105 5.26 -12.10 -6.41
N GLY A 106 6.12 -11.61 -7.30
CA GLY A 106 7.57 -11.77 -7.16
C GLY A 106 8.12 -11.07 -5.92
N ALA A 107 7.59 -9.91 -5.60
CA ALA A 107 7.95 -9.18 -4.38
C ALA A 107 7.44 -9.88 -3.11
N LEU A 108 6.32 -10.61 -3.19
CA LEU A 108 5.70 -11.32 -2.07
C LEU A 108 6.17 -12.78 -1.93
N ALA A 109 6.65 -13.38 -3.03
CA ALA A 109 7.03 -14.79 -3.05
C ALA A 109 8.14 -15.10 -2.03
N GLY A 110 7.78 -15.84 -1.00
CA GLY A 110 8.71 -16.29 0.04
C GLY A 110 8.91 -15.34 1.22
N GLN A 111 8.17 -14.22 1.29
CA GLN A 111 8.38 -13.20 2.32
C GLN A 111 7.25 -13.10 3.38
N VAL A 112 6.15 -13.85 3.22
CA VAL A 112 5.01 -13.76 4.13
C VAL A 112 5.21 -14.71 5.32
N ALA A 113 5.65 -14.19 6.45
CA ALA A 113 5.78 -14.95 7.70
C ALA A 113 4.55 -14.84 8.61
N GLY A 114 3.66 -13.89 8.36
CA GLY A 114 2.37 -13.71 9.02
C GLY A 114 1.37 -13.04 8.09
N LEU A 115 0.07 -13.24 8.35
CA LEU A 115 -0.99 -12.64 7.55
C LEU A 115 -2.31 -12.63 8.33
N TYR A 116 -2.85 -11.46 8.59
CA TYR A 116 -4.23 -11.32 9.06
C TYR A 116 -5.20 -11.19 7.89
N VAL A 117 -6.27 -11.96 7.89
CA VAL A 117 -7.31 -11.90 6.86
C VAL A 117 -8.61 -11.36 7.46
N PRO A 118 -8.97 -10.07 7.21
CA PRO A 118 -10.14 -9.43 7.81
C PRO A 118 -11.45 -10.15 7.53
N ARG A 119 -11.65 -10.68 6.32
CA ARG A 119 -12.88 -11.40 5.92
C ARG A 119 -13.17 -12.62 6.77
N THR A 120 -12.14 -13.32 7.23
CA THR A 120 -12.26 -14.53 8.07
C THR A 120 -11.90 -14.26 9.53
N ARG A 121 -11.42 -13.05 9.85
CA ARG A 121 -10.89 -12.65 11.16
C ARG A 121 -9.85 -13.63 11.69
N ARG A 122 -9.00 -14.14 10.80
CA ARG A 122 -8.00 -15.16 11.12
C ARG A 122 -6.60 -14.66 10.89
N LEU A 123 -5.75 -14.92 11.86
CA LEU A 123 -4.32 -14.73 11.78
C LEU A 123 -3.66 -16.03 11.32
N TYR A 124 -2.95 -15.97 10.22
CA TYR A 124 -2.08 -17.06 9.78
C TYR A 124 -0.65 -16.71 10.14
N VAL A 125 0.06 -17.65 10.74
CA VAL A 125 1.46 -17.50 11.15
C VAL A 125 2.26 -18.63 10.54
N LEU A 126 3.43 -18.30 9.98
CA LEU A 126 4.34 -19.31 9.48
C LEU A 126 4.94 -20.05 10.68
N GLY A 127 4.60 -21.35 10.80
CA GLY A 127 5.15 -22.24 11.82
C GLY A 127 5.87 -23.37 11.14
N SER A 128 7.15 -23.50 11.43
CA SER A 128 7.92 -24.71 11.15
C SER A 128 9.29 -24.56 11.82
N GLY A 129 9.55 -25.38 12.82
CA GLY A 129 10.89 -25.58 13.41
C GLY A 129 11.63 -24.39 14.02
N GLY A 130 11.22 -23.19 13.75
CA GLY A 130 11.61 -21.92 14.32
C GLY A 130 10.40 -21.01 14.18
N SER A 131 9.90 -20.50 15.30
CA SER A 131 8.75 -19.61 15.37
C SER A 131 8.88 -18.43 14.38
N ALA A 132 7.77 -18.01 13.80
CA ALA A 132 7.71 -16.77 13.02
C ALA A 132 8.34 -15.62 13.81
N PRO A 133 9.00 -14.64 13.15
CA PRO A 133 9.50 -13.49 13.87
C PRO A 133 8.38 -12.84 14.68
N ARG A 134 8.61 -12.65 15.98
CA ARG A 134 7.61 -12.08 16.90
C ARG A 134 7.13 -10.71 16.45
N ALA A 135 8.02 -9.94 15.85
CA ALA A 135 7.72 -8.64 15.28
C ALA A 135 6.66 -8.71 14.17
N VAL A 136 6.70 -9.78 13.35
CA VAL A 136 5.70 -10.02 12.31
C VAL A 136 4.36 -10.36 12.93
N VAL A 137 4.34 -11.27 13.88
CA VAL A 137 3.10 -11.63 14.61
C VAL A 137 2.50 -10.39 15.28
N ALA A 138 3.33 -9.55 15.89
CA ALA A 138 2.89 -8.30 16.50
C ALA A 138 2.25 -7.35 15.48
N HIS A 139 2.82 -7.20 14.29
CA HIS A 139 2.27 -6.41 13.19
C HIS A 139 0.88 -6.91 12.77
N GLU A 140 0.74 -8.22 12.56
CA GLU A 140 -0.54 -8.84 12.17
C GLU A 140 -1.61 -8.74 13.25
N VAL A 141 -1.23 -8.82 14.51
CA VAL A 141 -2.15 -8.60 15.64
C VAL A 141 -2.68 -7.17 15.62
N VAL A 142 -1.88 -6.18 15.24
CA VAL A 142 -2.38 -4.80 15.09
C VAL A 142 -3.48 -4.73 14.03
N HIS A 143 -3.34 -5.40 12.89
CA HIS A 143 -4.40 -5.45 11.88
C HIS A 143 -5.69 -6.08 12.42
N ALA A 144 -5.57 -7.11 13.26
CA ALA A 144 -6.74 -7.69 13.93
C ALA A 144 -7.43 -6.68 14.88
N LEU A 145 -6.65 -5.89 15.62
CA LEU A 145 -7.18 -4.81 16.46
C LEU A 145 -7.83 -3.70 15.62
N GLN A 146 -7.18 -3.28 14.55
CA GLN A 146 -7.71 -2.28 13.62
C GLN A 146 -9.03 -2.72 12.99
N ASP A 147 -9.11 -3.97 12.54
CA ASP A 147 -10.34 -4.52 11.95
C ASP A 147 -11.48 -4.62 12.97
N ALA A 148 -11.18 -5.07 14.20
CA ALA A 148 -12.17 -5.17 15.28
C ALA A 148 -12.79 -3.81 15.65
N HIS A 149 -12.00 -2.72 15.60
CA HIS A 149 -12.42 -1.39 16.04
C HIS A 149 -12.85 -0.45 14.92
N PHE A 150 -12.29 -0.62 13.71
CA PHE A 150 -12.46 0.33 12.60
C PHE A 150 -12.95 -0.32 11.31
N GLN A 151 -13.16 -1.65 11.28
CA GLN A 151 -13.75 -2.37 10.16
C GLN A 151 -12.99 -2.12 8.83
N LEU A 152 -11.77 -2.64 8.71
CA LEU A 152 -10.85 -2.38 7.59
C LEU A 152 -11.46 -2.61 6.19
N THR A 153 -12.40 -3.53 6.07
CA THR A 153 -13.06 -3.85 4.78
C THR A 153 -14.38 -3.12 4.56
N ARG A 154 -14.79 -2.26 5.49
CA ARG A 154 -16.06 -1.52 5.44
C ARG A 154 -15.83 -0.10 5.95
N GLY A 155 -16.78 0.79 5.68
CA GLY A 155 -16.70 2.18 6.17
C GLY A 155 -15.60 3.02 5.49
N PRO A 156 -15.01 3.98 6.22
CA PRO A 156 -14.14 4.99 5.62
C PRO A 156 -12.78 4.47 5.13
N LEU A 157 -12.33 3.32 5.63
CA LEU A 157 -11.06 2.68 5.24
C LEU A 157 -11.24 1.73 4.06
N ALA A 158 -12.47 1.36 3.71
CA ALA A 158 -12.72 0.43 2.61
C ALA A 158 -12.25 1.01 1.27
N PRO A 159 -11.75 0.15 0.37
CA PRO A 159 -11.34 0.55 -0.97
C PRO A 159 -12.48 1.26 -1.71
N ARG A 160 -12.14 2.34 -2.42
CA ARG A 160 -13.08 3.13 -3.21
C ARG A 160 -12.78 2.98 -4.70
N PRO A 161 -13.74 2.54 -5.52
CA PRO A 161 -13.52 2.44 -6.96
C PRO A 161 -13.01 3.76 -7.54
N ARG A 162 -11.95 3.69 -8.34
CA ARG A 162 -11.37 4.84 -9.06
C ARG A 162 -10.73 5.93 -8.17
N ASP A 163 -10.42 5.60 -6.93
CA ASP A 163 -9.75 6.49 -5.97
C ASP A 163 -8.46 5.87 -5.42
N HIS A 164 -7.50 5.62 -6.31
CA HIS A 164 -6.19 5.05 -5.96
C HIS A 164 -5.44 5.89 -4.92
N ASP A 165 -5.44 7.22 -5.05
CA ASP A 165 -4.76 8.12 -4.13
C ASP A 165 -5.33 8.02 -2.71
N GLY A 166 -6.66 7.99 -2.57
CA GLY A 166 -7.33 7.80 -1.29
C GLY A 166 -7.13 6.40 -0.70
N GLU A 167 -7.14 5.36 -1.53
CA GLU A 167 -6.83 3.99 -1.11
C GLU A 167 -5.41 3.88 -0.54
N LEU A 168 -4.41 4.41 -1.27
CA LEU A 168 -3.02 4.39 -0.84
C LEU A 168 -2.80 5.22 0.43
N ALA A 169 -3.51 6.34 0.58
CA ALA A 169 -3.47 7.15 1.79
C ALA A 169 -4.08 6.41 3.01
N ALA A 170 -5.21 5.73 2.84
CA ALA A 170 -5.82 4.92 3.90
C ALA A 170 -4.92 3.73 4.28
N GLN A 171 -4.32 3.06 3.29
CA GLN A 171 -3.36 2.00 3.51
C GLN A 171 -2.14 2.50 4.30
N ALA A 172 -1.63 3.70 3.99
CA ALA A 172 -0.51 4.29 4.73
C ALA A 172 -0.84 4.56 6.21
N LEU A 173 -2.09 4.89 6.55
CA LEU A 173 -2.51 4.99 7.95
C LEU A 173 -2.51 3.62 8.62
N VAL A 174 -3.07 2.60 7.98
CA VAL A 174 -3.21 1.23 8.51
C VAL A 174 -1.84 0.60 8.74
N GLU A 175 -0.98 0.59 7.72
CA GLU A 175 0.36 0.01 7.79
C GLU A 175 1.31 0.83 8.66
N GLY A 176 1.17 2.15 8.64
CA GLY A 176 1.96 3.03 9.49
C GLY A 176 1.73 2.79 10.98
N ASP A 177 0.47 2.57 11.39
CA ASP A 177 0.12 2.23 12.78
C ASP A 177 0.64 0.83 13.16
N ALA A 178 0.50 -0.16 12.28
CA ALA A 178 1.02 -1.49 12.52
C ALA A 178 2.55 -1.49 12.65
N THR A 179 3.24 -0.75 11.78
CA THR A 179 4.70 -0.59 11.82
C THR A 179 5.19 0.16 13.06
N ASP A 180 4.44 1.18 13.53
CA ASP A 180 4.79 1.91 14.75
C ASP A 180 4.64 1.03 15.99
N VAL A 181 3.55 0.27 16.10
CA VAL A 181 3.35 -0.66 17.21
C VAL A 181 4.36 -1.80 17.15
N GLN A 182 4.64 -2.35 15.98
CA GLN A 182 5.70 -3.35 15.77
C GLN A 182 7.06 -2.83 16.27
N SER A 183 7.43 -1.61 15.89
CA SER A 183 8.69 -0.99 16.33
C SER A 183 8.76 -0.86 17.86
N ARG A 184 7.66 -0.47 18.49
CA ARG A 184 7.55 -0.36 19.95
C ARG A 184 7.54 -1.72 20.63
N TYR A 185 6.95 -2.73 20.03
CA TYR A 185 7.00 -4.11 20.48
C TYR A 185 8.46 -4.61 20.51
N VAL A 186 9.19 -4.46 19.40
CA VAL A 186 10.61 -4.84 19.32
C VAL A 186 11.44 -4.10 20.37
N ALA A 187 11.21 -2.80 20.56
CA ALA A 187 11.89 -2.00 21.57
C ALA A 187 11.57 -2.42 23.03
N SER A 188 10.49 -3.17 23.25
CA SER A 188 10.10 -3.69 24.58
C SER A 188 10.67 -5.08 24.89
N LEU A 189 11.35 -5.72 23.94
CA LEU A 189 11.96 -7.03 24.12
C LEU A 189 13.18 -6.94 25.06
N SER A 190 13.42 -8.00 25.82
CA SER A 190 14.68 -8.13 26.58
C SER A 190 15.87 -8.21 25.61
N PRO A 191 17.10 -7.89 26.05
CA PRO A 191 18.29 -8.02 25.21
C PRO A 191 18.46 -9.44 24.62
N LEU A 192 18.15 -10.47 25.40
CA LEU A 192 18.21 -11.87 24.95
C LEU A 192 17.14 -12.17 23.88
N ASP A 193 15.90 -11.71 24.10
CA ASP A 193 14.81 -11.86 23.13
C ASP A 193 15.10 -11.10 21.85
N LEU A 194 15.71 -9.91 21.94
CA LEU A 194 16.09 -9.10 20.80
C LEU A 194 17.13 -9.80 19.92
N VAL A 195 18.14 -10.45 20.53
CA VAL A 195 19.13 -11.25 19.79
C VAL A 195 18.45 -12.42 19.06
N GLY A 196 17.55 -13.12 19.76
CA GLY A 196 16.75 -14.19 19.14
C GLY A 196 15.85 -13.68 18.00
N GLU A 197 15.24 -12.51 18.15
CA GLU A 197 14.41 -11.88 17.11
C GLU A 197 15.25 -11.45 15.91
N LEU A 198 16.43 -10.89 16.13
CA LEU A 198 17.36 -10.54 15.06
C LEU A 198 17.80 -11.79 14.27
N GLY A 199 18.10 -12.90 14.98
CA GLY A 199 18.41 -14.18 14.34
C GLY A 199 17.26 -14.71 13.49
N ARG A 200 16.02 -14.66 13.99
CA ARG A 200 14.81 -15.03 13.22
C ARG A 200 14.61 -14.13 11.99
N THR A 201 14.78 -12.83 12.17
CA THR A 201 14.63 -11.85 11.08
C THR A 201 15.71 -12.04 10.01
N LEU A 202 16.97 -12.22 10.39
CA LEU A 202 18.08 -12.48 9.46
C LEU A 202 17.94 -13.82 8.74
N GLY A 203 17.55 -14.88 9.46
CA GLY A 203 17.24 -16.19 8.87
C GLY A 203 16.03 -16.16 7.94
N ALA A 204 15.23 -15.12 8.07
CA ALA A 204 14.05 -14.84 7.30
C ALA A 204 14.30 -13.93 6.08
N LEU A 205 15.51 -13.39 5.84
CA LEU A 205 15.84 -12.61 4.65
C LEU A 205 15.96 -13.51 3.41
N PRO A 206 15.36 -13.13 2.26
CA PRO A 206 15.52 -13.90 1.03
C PRO A 206 16.99 -13.92 0.60
N GLY A 207 17.55 -15.09 0.47
CA GLY A 207 18.87 -15.28 -0.15
C GLY A 207 18.81 -15.16 -1.67
N GLY A 208 18.47 -14.01 -2.20
CA GLY A 208 18.41 -13.80 -3.64
C GLY A 208 17.96 -12.40 -3.99
N ALA A 209 18.67 -11.78 -4.95
CA ALA A 209 18.28 -10.48 -5.48
C ALA A 209 16.85 -10.56 -6.04
N SER A 210 15.95 -9.79 -5.45
CA SER A 210 14.65 -9.49 -6.03
C SER A 210 14.84 -9.09 -7.49
N ALA A 211 14.07 -9.68 -8.39
CA ALA A 211 13.99 -9.23 -9.77
C ALA A 211 13.86 -7.71 -9.75
N LYS A 212 14.69 -6.99 -10.55
CA LYS A 212 14.74 -5.52 -10.55
C LYS A 212 13.34 -4.94 -10.71
N THR A 213 12.73 -4.61 -9.58
CA THR A 213 11.43 -3.93 -9.52
C THR A 213 11.66 -2.50 -10.00
N ALA A 214 10.77 -1.98 -10.84
CA ALA A 214 10.87 -0.59 -11.27
C ALA A 214 10.80 0.34 -10.05
N PRO A 215 11.63 1.40 -9.98
CA PRO A 215 11.67 2.31 -8.83
C PRO A 215 10.30 2.88 -8.44
N PHE A 216 9.43 3.11 -9.41
CA PHE A 216 8.04 3.50 -9.17
C PHE A 216 7.29 2.48 -8.31
N LEU A 217 7.33 1.20 -8.69
CA LEU A 217 6.60 0.13 -7.97
C LEU A 217 7.22 -0.14 -6.60
N GLU A 218 8.54 -0.13 -6.49
CA GLU A 218 9.23 -0.26 -5.21
C GLU A 218 8.81 0.84 -4.24
N ARG A 219 8.75 2.09 -4.72
CA ARG A 219 8.32 3.22 -3.90
C ARG A 219 6.85 3.08 -3.49
N GLN A 220 5.95 2.68 -4.39
CA GLN A 220 4.55 2.44 -4.08
C GLN A 220 4.37 1.36 -3.00
N LEU A 221 5.13 0.26 -3.09
CA LEU A 221 5.11 -0.82 -2.11
C LEU A 221 5.62 -0.39 -0.73
N LEU A 222 6.64 0.47 -0.68
CA LEU A 222 7.26 0.91 0.58
C LEU A 222 6.55 2.13 1.21
N PHE A 223 5.77 2.87 0.44
CA PHE A 223 5.11 4.09 0.90
C PHE A 223 4.24 3.90 2.15
N PRO A 224 3.37 2.89 2.25
CA PRO A 224 2.55 2.66 3.44
C PRO A 224 3.37 2.47 4.72
N TYR A 225 4.50 1.80 4.63
CA TYR A 225 5.37 1.48 5.76
C TYR A 225 6.28 2.64 6.16
N THR A 226 6.74 3.43 5.19
CA THR A 226 7.73 4.49 5.42
C THR A 226 7.07 5.85 5.67
N ALA A 227 6.28 6.34 4.73
CA ALA A 227 5.54 7.59 4.87
C ALA A 227 4.39 7.44 5.87
N GLY A 228 3.68 6.31 5.86
CA GLY A 228 2.64 5.98 6.83
C GLY A 228 3.16 5.99 8.28
N LEU A 229 4.31 5.37 8.53
CA LEU A 229 4.94 5.41 9.86
C LEU A 229 5.23 6.85 10.31
N ARG A 230 5.79 7.68 9.44
CA ARG A 230 6.05 9.09 9.76
C ARG A 230 4.76 9.85 10.05
N PHE A 231 3.72 9.63 9.25
CA PHE A 231 2.40 10.22 9.42
C PHE A 231 1.79 9.84 10.77
N VAL A 232 1.74 8.55 11.10
CA VAL A 232 1.20 8.03 12.37
C VAL A 232 1.96 8.59 13.56
N ARG A 233 3.30 8.60 13.50
CA ARG A 233 4.14 9.18 14.57
C ARG A 233 3.87 10.67 14.75
N ALA A 234 3.67 11.43 13.67
CA ALA A 234 3.31 12.85 13.73
C ALA A 234 1.94 13.07 14.41
N LEU A 235 0.92 12.26 14.07
CA LEU A 235 -0.39 12.32 14.72
C LEU A 235 -0.29 11.97 16.21
N ARG A 236 0.45 10.92 16.54
CA ARG A 236 0.65 10.49 17.93
C ARG A 236 1.39 11.55 18.77
N ALA A 237 2.43 12.15 18.21
CA ALA A 237 3.13 13.25 18.88
C ALA A 237 2.24 14.48 19.12
N ARG A 238 1.30 14.76 18.21
CA ARG A 238 0.42 15.94 18.29
C ARG A 238 -0.76 15.76 19.23
N GLY A 239 -1.37 14.57 19.29
CA GLY A 239 -2.62 14.37 20.03
C GLY A 239 -2.82 12.95 20.58
N GLY A 240 -1.73 12.20 20.70
CA GLY A 240 -1.72 10.86 21.29
C GLY A 240 -2.58 9.85 20.54
N GLN A 241 -2.93 8.79 21.26
CA GLN A 241 -3.73 7.68 20.74
C GLN A 241 -5.13 8.14 20.27
N ARG A 242 -5.74 9.12 20.95
CA ARG A 242 -7.07 9.64 20.59
C ARG A 242 -7.10 10.29 19.21
N LEU A 243 -6.06 11.01 18.84
CA LEU A 243 -5.97 11.63 17.51
C LEU A 243 -5.76 10.55 16.43
N LEU A 244 -4.94 9.54 16.71
CA LEU A 244 -4.75 8.41 15.81
C LEU A 244 -6.05 7.62 15.59
N ASP A 245 -6.81 7.31 16.65
CA ASP A 245 -8.11 6.61 16.53
C ASP A 245 -9.15 7.46 15.78
N ARG A 246 -9.07 8.80 15.89
CA ARG A 246 -9.88 9.70 15.07
C ARG A 246 -9.50 9.62 13.60
N ALA A 247 -8.21 9.46 13.30
CA ALA A 247 -7.74 9.29 11.92
C ALA A 247 -8.27 8.00 11.28
N PHE A 248 -8.42 6.91 12.03
CA PHE A 248 -9.06 5.70 11.52
C PHE A 248 -10.55 5.89 11.19
N ARG A 249 -11.25 6.80 11.87
CA ARG A 249 -12.65 7.15 11.57
C ARG A 249 -12.78 8.19 10.46
N ASN A 250 -11.76 9.01 10.27
CA ASN A 250 -11.65 10.02 9.22
C ASN A 250 -10.28 9.93 8.55
N PRO A 251 -10.03 8.91 7.71
CA PRO A 251 -8.71 8.66 7.14
C PRO A 251 -8.26 9.80 6.22
N PRO A 252 -6.96 9.97 6.02
CA PRO A 252 -6.44 10.93 5.07
C PRO A 252 -7.02 10.65 3.68
N ARG A 253 -7.47 11.70 3.00
CA ARG A 253 -8.14 11.61 1.69
C ARG A 253 -7.17 11.44 0.55
N THR A 254 -5.90 11.79 0.76
CA THR A 254 -4.89 11.85 -0.27
C THR A 254 -3.51 11.48 0.27
N THR A 255 -2.64 10.96 -0.58
CA THR A 255 -1.23 10.76 -0.23
C THR A 255 -0.50 12.06 0.10
N ALA A 256 -0.98 13.20 -0.41
CA ALA A 256 -0.46 14.52 -0.04
C ALA A 256 -0.63 14.82 1.46
N ALA A 257 -1.74 14.37 2.07
CA ALA A 257 -1.97 14.53 3.51
C ALA A 257 -1.08 13.58 4.34
N VAL A 258 -0.72 12.42 3.79
CA VAL A 258 0.24 11.49 4.43
C VAL A 258 1.66 12.02 4.34
N LEU A 259 2.06 12.56 3.18
CA LEU A 259 3.39 13.15 2.97
C LEU A 259 3.60 14.42 3.81
N ASP A 260 2.53 15.18 4.04
CA ASP A 260 2.52 16.38 4.87
C ASP A 260 1.43 16.25 5.97
N PRO A 261 1.76 15.72 7.15
CA PRO A 261 0.81 15.58 8.25
C PRO A 261 0.18 16.89 8.71
N ALA A 262 0.84 18.04 8.49
CA ALA A 262 0.29 19.34 8.83
C ALA A 262 -0.96 19.65 7.99
N ARG A 263 -0.98 19.22 6.72
CA ARG A 263 -2.16 19.31 5.85
C ARG A 263 -3.36 18.54 6.41
N TYR A 264 -3.14 17.32 6.88
CA TYR A 264 -4.18 16.51 7.53
C TYR A 264 -4.72 17.20 8.80
N LEU A 265 -3.81 17.68 9.66
CA LEU A 265 -4.13 18.37 10.90
C LEU A 265 -4.87 19.71 10.69
N ALA A 266 -4.68 20.35 9.54
CA ALA A 266 -5.40 21.54 9.12
C ALA A 266 -6.80 21.26 8.53
N GLY A 267 -7.31 20.03 8.65
CA GLY A 267 -8.65 19.64 8.21
C GLY A 267 -8.70 18.86 6.88
N ASP A 268 -7.56 18.46 6.34
CA ASP A 268 -7.46 17.64 5.13
C ASP A 268 -8.39 18.12 3.99
N PRO A 269 -8.14 19.30 3.41
CA PRO A 269 -8.99 19.83 2.37
C PRO A 269 -9.10 18.86 1.18
N PRO A 270 -10.28 18.72 0.55
CA PRO A 270 -10.46 17.83 -0.57
C PRO A 270 -9.50 18.19 -1.71
N PRO A 271 -9.05 17.21 -2.51
CA PRO A 271 -8.23 17.50 -3.66
C PRO A 271 -8.98 18.38 -4.66
N GLN A 272 -8.25 19.24 -5.36
CA GLN A 272 -8.84 20.02 -6.43
C GLN A 272 -9.39 19.10 -7.50
N ALA A 273 -10.64 19.27 -7.86
CA ALA A 273 -11.30 18.47 -8.88
C ALA A 273 -10.62 18.67 -10.25
N VAL A 274 -10.22 17.58 -10.86
CA VAL A 274 -9.60 17.55 -12.19
C VAL A 274 -10.41 16.62 -13.07
N ARG A 275 -10.79 17.10 -14.27
CA ARG A 275 -11.51 16.31 -15.26
C ARG A 275 -10.57 15.87 -16.39
N LEU A 276 -10.66 14.61 -16.78
CA LEU A 276 -10.01 14.13 -18.00
C LEU A 276 -10.69 14.73 -19.25
N PRO A 277 -9.99 14.80 -20.39
CA PRO A 277 -10.62 15.17 -21.65
C PRO A 277 -11.87 14.34 -21.93
N ALA A 278 -12.80 14.89 -22.73
CA ALA A 278 -13.95 14.13 -23.19
C ALA A 278 -13.51 12.89 -23.97
N GLY A 279 -14.07 11.73 -23.63
CA GLY A 279 -13.70 10.45 -24.22
C GLY A 279 -14.17 9.27 -23.41
N SER A 280 -14.06 8.08 -24.00
CA SER A 280 -14.35 6.82 -23.33
C SER A 280 -13.07 6.25 -22.74
N TYR A 281 -13.00 6.18 -21.42
CA TYR A 281 -11.91 5.55 -20.68
C TYR A 281 -12.39 4.20 -20.17
N ARG A 282 -11.68 3.12 -20.55
CA ARG A 282 -11.91 1.78 -19.96
C ARG A 282 -11.41 1.70 -18.52
N PHE A 283 -10.41 2.53 -18.20
CA PHE A 283 -9.86 2.67 -16.86
C PHE A 283 -9.65 4.14 -16.55
N ALA A 284 -10.04 4.59 -15.36
CA ALA A 284 -9.72 5.93 -14.86
C ALA A 284 -9.66 5.91 -13.34
N THR A 285 -8.68 6.63 -12.77
CA THR A 285 -8.48 6.70 -11.31
C THR A 285 -7.92 8.07 -10.90
N SER A 286 -7.91 8.37 -9.60
CA SER A 286 -7.14 9.48 -9.06
C SER A 286 -5.63 9.23 -9.26
N PHE A 287 -4.85 10.29 -9.39
CA PHE A 287 -3.39 10.27 -9.47
C PHE A 287 -2.86 11.18 -8.37
N GLY A 288 -2.23 10.59 -7.37
CA GLY A 288 -1.88 11.23 -6.11
C GLY A 288 -0.56 12.00 -6.12
N ALA A 289 -0.27 12.62 -5.00
CA ALA A 289 1.02 13.24 -4.77
C ALA A 289 2.15 12.21 -4.73
N GLU A 290 1.89 11.03 -4.15
CA GLU A 290 2.87 9.95 -4.12
C GLU A 290 3.12 9.37 -5.51
N ASP A 291 2.09 9.21 -6.34
CA ASP A 291 2.25 8.77 -7.73
C ASP A 291 3.16 9.71 -8.52
N LEU A 292 2.98 11.04 -8.33
CA LEU A 292 3.85 12.05 -8.95
C LEU A 292 5.30 11.90 -8.48
N VAL A 293 5.51 11.73 -7.19
CA VAL A 293 6.85 11.57 -6.61
C VAL A 293 7.47 10.24 -7.05
N ALA A 294 6.71 9.15 -7.06
CA ALA A 294 7.17 7.83 -7.48
C ALA A 294 7.57 7.82 -8.97
N LEU A 295 6.78 8.48 -9.81
CA LEU A 295 7.01 8.55 -11.24
C LEU A 295 8.23 9.41 -11.60
N THR A 296 8.45 10.52 -10.88
CA THR A 296 9.52 11.47 -11.18
C THR A 296 10.80 11.21 -10.40
N GLY A 297 10.75 10.47 -9.29
CA GLY A 297 11.84 10.33 -8.33
C GLY A 297 12.10 11.57 -7.46
N GLU A 298 11.31 12.64 -7.62
CA GLU A 298 11.54 13.95 -6.99
C GLU A 298 10.60 14.19 -5.80
N GLY A 299 11.06 13.87 -4.58
CA GLY A 299 10.27 13.96 -3.35
C GLY A 299 9.66 15.36 -3.09
N SER A 300 10.34 16.41 -3.51
CA SER A 300 9.88 17.78 -3.32
C SER A 300 8.62 18.15 -4.12
N LEU A 301 8.29 17.41 -5.17
CA LEU A 301 7.14 17.70 -6.04
C LEU A 301 5.80 17.41 -5.40
N GLY A 302 5.74 16.48 -4.44
CA GLY A 302 4.51 16.16 -3.72
C GLY A 302 3.84 17.37 -3.07
N ARG A 303 4.62 18.33 -2.59
CA ARG A 303 4.12 19.60 -1.99
C ARG A 303 3.37 20.51 -2.97
N PHE A 304 3.65 20.39 -4.27
CA PHE A 304 3.00 21.21 -5.30
C PHE A 304 1.66 20.62 -5.75
N TRP A 305 1.44 19.34 -5.50
CA TRP A 305 0.23 18.63 -5.91
C TRP A 305 -1.02 19.20 -5.23
N LEU A 306 -2.08 19.39 -6.00
CA LEU A 306 -3.38 19.86 -5.53
C LEU A 306 -4.50 18.88 -5.88
N GLY A 307 -4.36 18.11 -6.95
CA GLY A 307 -5.30 17.12 -7.42
C GLY A 307 -4.82 16.48 -8.72
N GLY A 308 -5.28 15.28 -9.02
CA GLY A 308 -4.88 14.60 -10.25
C GLY A 308 -5.80 13.46 -10.63
N ARG A 309 -5.88 13.21 -11.93
CA ARG A 309 -6.57 12.06 -12.52
C ARG A 309 -5.80 11.51 -13.71
N MET A 310 -5.88 10.22 -13.87
CA MET A 310 -5.33 9.47 -14.98
C MET A 310 -6.41 8.56 -15.56
N GLY A 311 -6.38 8.35 -16.86
CA GLY A 311 -7.26 7.41 -17.53
C GLY A 311 -6.65 6.82 -18.78
N VAL A 312 -6.97 5.55 -19.06
CA VAL A 312 -6.58 4.81 -20.26
C VAL A 312 -7.80 4.54 -21.12
N GLY A 313 -7.73 4.96 -22.37
CA GLY A 313 -8.76 4.76 -23.37
C GLY A 313 -8.20 4.17 -24.66
N ARG A 314 -9.01 4.14 -25.73
CA ARG A 314 -8.59 3.60 -27.03
C ARG A 314 -7.42 4.34 -27.66
N ARG A 315 -7.24 5.62 -27.33
CA ARG A 315 -6.20 6.50 -27.92
C ARG A 315 -4.90 6.51 -27.11
N GLY A 316 -4.86 5.89 -25.93
CA GLY A 316 -3.72 5.89 -25.03
C GLY A 316 -4.08 6.36 -23.63
N LEU A 317 -3.12 6.99 -22.95
CA LEU A 317 -3.24 7.50 -21.60
C LEU A 317 -3.37 9.03 -21.61
N ASP A 318 -4.36 9.55 -20.89
CA ASP A 318 -4.47 10.95 -20.51
C ASP A 318 -4.26 11.10 -19.00
N MET A 319 -3.45 12.10 -18.60
CA MET A 319 -3.28 12.49 -17.21
C MET A 319 -3.44 14.00 -17.09
N ARG A 320 -4.13 14.43 -16.05
CA ARG A 320 -4.25 15.85 -15.69
C ARG A 320 -3.94 16.06 -14.22
N LEU A 321 -3.09 17.02 -13.92
CA LEU A 321 -2.62 17.37 -12.60
C LEU A 321 -2.86 18.85 -12.33
N ALA A 322 -3.59 19.16 -11.26
CA ALA A 322 -3.62 20.50 -10.69
C ALA A 322 -2.42 20.66 -9.74
N THR A 323 -1.67 21.74 -9.87
CA THR A 323 -0.42 21.93 -9.12
C THR A 323 -0.10 23.40 -8.90
N ARG A 324 0.61 23.73 -7.82
CA ARG A 324 1.14 25.10 -7.55
C ARG A 324 2.41 25.40 -8.34
N GLY A 325 3.09 24.39 -8.91
CA GLY A 325 4.36 24.50 -9.60
C GLY A 325 4.31 23.84 -10.99
N ALA A 326 3.39 24.26 -11.87
CA ALA A 326 3.14 23.60 -13.14
C ALA A 326 4.38 23.46 -14.03
N ALA A 327 5.23 24.49 -14.11
CA ALA A 327 6.46 24.44 -14.90
C ALA A 327 7.45 23.39 -14.36
N SER A 328 7.67 23.35 -13.05
CA SER A 328 8.57 22.38 -12.41
C SER A 328 8.04 20.94 -12.56
N VAL A 329 6.75 20.73 -12.32
CA VAL A 329 6.10 19.42 -12.49
C VAL A 329 6.17 18.96 -13.95
N ALA A 330 5.88 19.84 -14.91
CA ALA A 330 5.98 19.51 -16.34
C ALA A 330 7.41 19.17 -16.75
N ALA A 331 8.42 19.90 -16.24
CA ALA A 331 9.83 19.62 -16.51
C ALA A 331 10.26 18.26 -15.95
N ALA A 332 9.84 17.91 -14.73
CA ALA A 332 10.14 16.61 -14.12
C ALA A 332 9.45 15.46 -14.89
N LEU A 333 8.19 15.62 -15.28
CA LEU A 333 7.47 14.63 -16.07
C LEU A 333 8.11 14.40 -17.45
N ARG A 334 8.67 15.46 -18.10
CA ARG A 334 9.40 15.30 -19.38
C ARG A 334 10.67 14.45 -19.23
N ARG A 335 11.30 14.47 -18.06
CA ARG A 335 12.47 13.62 -17.78
C ARG A 335 12.06 12.16 -17.47
N ALA A 336 10.93 11.99 -16.82
CA ALA A 336 10.49 10.69 -16.29
C ALA A 336 9.70 9.84 -17.32
N LEU A 337 8.95 10.49 -18.21
CA LEU A 337 8.06 9.81 -19.13
C LEU A 337 8.73 9.49 -20.47
N PRO A 338 8.20 8.51 -21.22
CA PRO A 338 8.69 8.19 -22.57
C PRO A 338 8.68 9.41 -23.50
N ALA A 339 9.61 9.46 -24.45
CA ALA A 339 9.72 10.56 -25.42
C ALA A 339 8.45 10.78 -26.27
N SER A 340 7.56 9.77 -26.35
CA SER A 340 6.24 9.86 -26.98
C SER A 340 5.20 10.66 -26.18
N ALA A 341 5.51 11.01 -24.92
CA ALA A 341 4.58 11.76 -24.08
C ALA A 341 4.52 13.23 -24.49
N ALA A 342 3.34 13.72 -24.83
CA ALA A 342 3.08 15.15 -25.01
C ALA A 342 2.70 15.76 -23.67
N ILE A 343 3.45 16.78 -23.23
CA ILE A 343 3.26 17.45 -21.94
C ILE A 343 3.13 18.95 -22.17
N VAL A 344 1.96 19.47 -21.82
CA VAL A 344 1.65 20.91 -21.85
C VAL A 344 1.19 21.35 -20.47
N PHE A 345 1.32 22.65 -20.17
CA PHE A 345 0.72 23.22 -18.97
C PHE A 345 0.09 24.59 -19.26
N HIS A 346 -0.94 24.90 -18.49
CA HIS A 346 -1.61 26.20 -18.52
C HIS A 346 -2.07 26.57 -17.10
N GLY A 347 -1.66 27.71 -16.61
CA GLY A 347 -1.93 28.13 -15.24
C GLY A 347 -1.42 27.10 -14.22
N ARG A 348 -2.33 26.50 -13.49
CA ARG A 348 -2.03 25.47 -12.48
C ARG A 348 -2.24 24.04 -12.98
N LEU A 349 -2.59 23.86 -14.25
CA LEU A 349 -2.91 22.54 -14.80
C LEU A 349 -1.75 22.04 -15.67
N VAL A 350 -1.30 20.81 -15.41
CA VAL A 350 -0.38 20.04 -16.26
C VAL A 350 -1.18 18.91 -16.91
N CYS A 351 -1.06 18.80 -18.22
CA CYS A 351 -1.76 17.81 -19.04
C CYS A 351 -0.74 16.96 -19.78
N VAL A 352 -0.89 15.65 -19.64
CA VAL A 352 -0.04 14.65 -20.28
C VAL A 352 -0.92 13.77 -21.15
N ARG A 353 -0.43 13.47 -22.35
CA ARG A 353 -0.97 12.43 -23.23
C ARG A 353 0.15 11.53 -23.72
N ILE A 354 -0.05 10.23 -23.58
CA ILE A 354 0.80 9.21 -24.17
C ILE A 354 -0.07 8.41 -25.14
N ALA A 355 0.12 8.64 -26.44
CA ALA A 355 -0.68 8.03 -27.47
C ALA A 355 -0.13 6.66 -27.88
N LEU A 356 -1.02 5.76 -28.27
CA LEU A 356 -0.68 4.47 -28.87
C LEU A 356 -0.17 4.61 -30.32
N ASP A 357 -0.57 5.69 -31.00
CA ASP A 357 -0.10 6.04 -32.34
C ASP A 357 0.35 7.50 -32.42
N LYS A 358 1.29 7.80 -33.33
CA LYS A 358 1.85 9.15 -33.49
C LYS A 358 0.82 10.21 -33.93
N ALA A 359 -0.27 9.81 -34.57
CA ALA A 359 -1.30 10.75 -35.04
C ALA A 359 -2.15 11.26 -33.87
N SER A 360 -2.36 10.44 -32.85
CA SER A 360 -3.17 10.77 -31.66
C SER A 360 -2.47 11.72 -30.67
N VAL A 361 -1.17 12.02 -30.85
CA VAL A 361 -0.43 12.98 -30.02
C VAL A 361 -0.79 14.45 -30.34
N ARG A 362 -1.29 14.72 -31.56
CA ARG A 362 -1.65 16.08 -31.96
C ARG A 362 -2.91 16.54 -31.21
N GLY A 363 -2.86 17.74 -30.63
CA GLY A 363 -4.03 18.38 -29.99
C GLY A 363 -4.14 18.18 -28.48
N VAL A 364 -3.05 17.91 -27.74
CA VAL A 364 -3.07 17.98 -26.28
C VAL A 364 -3.39 19.41 -25.86
N SER A 365 -4.50 19.59 -25.16
CA SER A 365 -4.94 20.88 -24.64
C SER A 365 -5.23 20.78 -23.15
N CYS A 366 -4.82 21.81 -22.41
CA CYS A 366 -5.16 22.01 -21.00
C CYS A 366 -6.38 22.96 -20.81
N ARG A 367 -7.12 23.24 -21.86
CA ARG A 367 -8.35 24.07 -21.79
C ARG A 367 -9.54 23.26 -21.34
#